data_3a12074b273b1fdb624de2384fe3a18e
#
_entry.id   3a12074b273b1fdb624de2384fe3a18e
#
_cell.length_a   1.000
_cell.length_b   1.000
_cell.length_c   1.000
_cell.angle_alpha   90.00
_cell.angle_beta   90.00
_cell.angle_gamma   90.00
#
_symmetry.space_group_name_H-M   'P 1'
#
loop_
_entity.id
_entity.type
_entity.pdbx_description
1 polymer ?
#
loop_
_entity_poly.entity_id
_entity_poly.type
_entity_poly.pdbx_seq_one_letter_code
_entity_poly.pdbx_strand_id
1 'polypeptide(L)'
;MNVPTTWLFIGGIFNLGFVVFHLLFWRLFRWKQDLALLTPINRAVMQILNLCLTFMFVVMAYVSFFHATELIATNLGKTLLILFSIFWFIRMIEQVIFFGIQHRASLALTLIFLGGSVIYLMPVLIR
;
A
#
# COMPACT_ATOMS: atom_id res chain seq x y z
N MET A 1 -14.33 17.17 10.16
CA MET A 1 -13.17 16.73 9.34
C MET A 1 -13.25 17.47 8.01
N ASN A 2 -12.19 18.16 7.60
CA ASN A 2 -12.18 18.84 6.31
C ASN A 2 -11.89 17.86 5.16
N VAL A 3 -11.96 18.34 3.91
CA VAL A 3 -11.79 17.47 2.73
C VAL A 3 -10.40 16.81 2.69
N PRO A 4 -9.27 17.55 2.88
CA PRO A 4 -7.96 16.90 2.88
C PRO A 4 -7.81 15.82 3.96
N THR A 5 -8.30 16.06 5.18
CA THR A 5 -8.22 15.06 6.26
C THR A 5 -9.12 13.86 5.99
N THR A 6 -10.23 14.06 5.29
CA THR A 6 -11.09 12.94 4.86
C THR A 6 -10.34 12.00 3.92
N TRP A 7 -9.58 12.54 2.96
CA TRP A 7 -8.74 11.72 2.10
C TRP A 7 -7.71 10.92 2.87
N LEU A 8 -7.11 11.52 3.90
CA LEU A 8 -6.14 10.82 4.74
C LEU A 8 -6.78 9.73 5.60
N PHE A 9 -8.00 9.96 6.08
CA PHE A 9 -8.75 8.92 6.79
C PHE A 9 -9.02 7.72 5.87
N ILE A 10 -9.43 7.99 4.63
CA ILE A 10 -9.63 6.95 3.62
C ILE A 10 -8.30 6.22 3.34
N GLY A 11 -7.19 6.95 3.25
CA GLY A 11 -5.86 6.38 3.07
C GLY A 11 -5.46 5.47 4.22
N GLY A 12 -5.78 5.85 5.45
CA GLY A 12 -5.55 5.01 6.63
C GLY A 12 -6.30 3.69 6.54
N ILE A 13 -7.59 3.73 6.21
CA ILE A 13 -8.40 2.52 6.03
C ILE A 13 -7.85 1.67 4.88
N PHE A 14 -7.47 2.30 3.77
CA PHE A 14 -6.88 1.63 2.61
C PHE A 14 -5.63 0.83 3.02
N ASN A 15 -4.72 1.45 3.77
CA ASN A 15 -3.51 0.76 4.22
C ASN A 15 -3.80 -0.35 5.22
N LEU A 16 -4.77 -0.17 6.13
CA LEU A 16 -5.18 -1.26 7.03
C LEU A 16 -5.71 -2.45 6.25
N GLY A 17 -6.45 -2.21 5.17
CA GLY A 17 -6.90 -3.27 4.28
C GLY A 17 -5.71 -4.06 3.72
N PHE A 18 -4.63 -3.38 3.34
CA PHE A 18 -3.43 -4.05 2.85
C PHE A 18 -2.64 -4.75 3.95
N VAL A 19 -2.66 -4.28 5.19
CA VAL A 19 -2.13 -5.03 6.33
C VAL A 19 -2.80 -6.40 6.43
N VAL A 20 -4.13 -6.42 6.43
CA VAL A 20 -4.90 -7.66 6.50
C VAL A 20 -4.60 -8.54 5.30
N PHE A 21 -4.60 -7.98 4.10
CA PHE A 21 -4.34 -8.72 2.86
C PHE A 21 -2.97 -9.42 2.91
N HIS A 22 -1.91 -8.71 3.31
CA HIS A 22 -0.56 -9.27 3.36
C HIS A 22 -0.39 -10.31 4.48
N LEU A 23 -1.08 -10.15 5.59
CA LEU A 23 -1.07 -11.17 6.66
C LEU A 23 -1.81 -12.43 6.23
N LEU A 24 -2.71 -12.34 5.26
CA LEU A 24 -3.43 -13.49 4.71
C LEU A 24 -2.68 -14.20 3.58
N PHE A 25 -1.49 -13.75 3.18
CA PHE A 25 -0.76 -14.35 2.05
C PHE A 25 -0.45 -15.83 2.26
N TRP A 26 -0.16 -16.24 3.49
CA TRP A 26 0.07 -17.66 3.79
C TRP A 26 -1.14 -18.52 3.44
N ARG A 27 -2.35 -17.98 3.58
CA ARG A 27 -3.59 -18.68 3.26
C ARG A 27 -4.01 -18.44 1.80
N LEU A 28 -4.04 -17.20 1.35
CA LEU A 28 -4.56 -16.83 0.02
C LEU A 28 -3.67 -17.35 -1.10
N PHE A 29 -2.36 -17.33 -0.94
CA PHE A 29 -1.40 -17.75 -1.95
C PHE A 29 -0.78 -19.11 -1.62
N ARG A 30 -1.34 -19.82 -0.65
CA ARG A 30 -0.88 -21.18 -0.28
C ARG A 30 0.63 -21.22 0.00
N TRP A 31 1.13 -20.26 0.75
CA TRP A 31 2.56 -20.12 1.02
C TRP A 31 3.13 -21.28 1.82
N LYS A 32 2.31 -21.96 2.64
CA LYS A 32 2.78 -23.17 3.33
C LYS A 32 3.29 -24.21 2.35
N GLN A 33 2.62 -24.37 1.20
CA GLN A 33 3.01 -25.32 0.16
C GLN A 33 4.07 -24.71 -0.77
N ASP A 34 3.84 -23.50 -1.28
CA ASP A 34 4.66 -22.89 -2.33
C ASP A 34 6.03 -22.45 -1.81
N LEU A 35 6.10 -21.89 -0.60
CA LEU A 35 7.38 -21.51 0.01
C LEU A 35 8.27 -22.71 0.28
N ALA A 36 7.70 -23.89 0.52
CA ALA A 36 8.48 -25.11 0.73
C ALA A 36 9.27 -25.51 -0.52
N LEU A 37 8.86 -25.06 -1.71
CA LEU A 37 9.53 -25.33 -2.99
C LEU A 37 10.71 -24.39 -3.23
N LEU A 38 10.84 -23.32 -2.46
CA LEU A 38 11.94 -22.37 -2.58
C LEU A 38 13.16 -22.85 -1.80
N THR A 39 14.35 -22.36 -2.18
CA THR A 39 15.54 -22.52 -1.34
C THR A 39 15.28 -21.88 0.03
N PRO A 40 15.97 -22.35 1.10
CA PRO A 40 15.78 -21.75 2.44
C PRO A 40 16.01 -20.24 2.47
N ILE A 41 16.98 -19.74 1.71
CA ILE A 41 17.28 -18.30 1.65
C ILE A 41 16.12 -17.54 1.02
N ASN A 42 15.65 -17.96 -0.14
CA ASN A 42 14.56 -17.28 -0.85
C ASN A 42 13.24 -17.35 -0.06
N ARG A 43 13.01 -18.47 0.62
CA ARG A 43 11.85 -18.62 1.51
C ARG A 43 11.87 -17.60 2.63
N ALA A 44 13.02 -17.42 3.27
CA ALA A 44 13.20 -16.44 4.35
C ALA A 44 13.04 -15.02 3.83
N VAL A 45 13.70 -14.69 2.72
CA VAL A 45 13.65 -13.33 2.12
C VAL A 45 12.21 -12.94 1.78
N MET A 46 11.46 -13.85 1.16
CA MET A 46 10.08 -13.55 0.75
C MET A 46 9.18 -13.23 1.94
N GLN A 47 9.30 -14.00 3.02
CA GLN A 47 8.53 -13.76 4.24
C GLN A 47 8.97 -12.48 4.96
N ILE A 48 10.28 -12.24 5.05
CA ILE A 48 10.82 -11.03 5.67
C ILE A 48 10.33 -9.79 4.91
N LEU A 49 10.42 -9.78 3.58
CA LEU A 49 9.96 -8.66 2.78
C LEU A 49 8.46 -8.41 2.95
N ASN A 50 7.66 -9.48 3.00
CA ASN A 50 6.23 -9.34 3.24
C ASN A 50 5.92 -8.74 4.60
N LEU A 51 6.61 -9.17 5.66
CA LEU A 51 6.39 -8.66 7.00
C LEU A 51 6.86 -7.20 7.14
N CYS A 52 8.01 -6.86 6.55
CA CYS A 52 8.50 -5.48 6.53
C CYS A 52 7.53 -4.56 5.78
N LEU A 53 7.03 -5.00 4.63
CA LEU A 53 6.06 -4.24 3.86
C LEU A 53 4.75 -4.08 4.63
N THR A 54 4.29 -5.12 5.30
CA THR A 54 3.10 -5.07 6.16
C THR A 54 3.27 -4.02 7.25
N PHE A 55 4.44 -3.98 7.89
CA PHE A 55 4.74 -2.96 8.90
C PHE A 55 4.70 -1.55 8.30
N MET A 56 5.20 -1.35 7.09
CA MET A 56 5.13 -0.05 6.42
C MET A 56 3.69 0.37 6.15
N PHE A 57 2.79 -0.56 5.83
CA PHE A 57 1.37 -0.23 5.73
C PHE A 57 0.78 0.20 7.08
N VAL A 58 1.21 -0.42 8.16
CA VAL A 58 0.81 0.02 9.50
C VAL A 58 1.29 1.45 9.77
N VAL A 59 2.53 1.76 9.41
CA VAL A 59 3.09 3.12 9.56
C VAL A 59 2.28 4.12 8.73
N MET A 60 2.01 3.81 7.46
CA MET A 60 1.23 4.69 6.60
C MET A 60 -0.18 4.92 7.15
N ALA A 61 -0.82 3.88 7.66
CA ALA A 61 -2.13 4.00 8.29
C ALA A 61 -2.05 4.86 9.55
N TYR A 62 -1.08 4.62 10.40
CA TYR A 62 -0.90 5.36 11.64
C TYR A 62 -0.74 6.86 11.40
N VAL A 63 0.18 7.24 10.52
CA VAL A 63 0.41 8.67 10.26
C VAL A 63 -0.80 9.30 9.56
N SER A 64 -1.50 8.55 8.73
CA SER A 64 -2.71 9.04 8.06
C SER A 64 -3.83 9.32 9.06
N PHE A 65 -3.99 8.49 10.09
CA PHE A 65 -5.04 8.68 11.10
C PHE A 65 -4.68 9.72 12.15
N PHE A 66 -3.45 9.67 12.66
CA PHE A 66 -3.08 10.42 13.86
C PHE A 66 -2.25 11.68 13.58
N HIS A 67 -1.70 11.82 12.38
CA HIS A 67 -0.85 12.95 12.00
C HIS A 67 -1.36 13.66 10.73
N ALA A 68 -2.66 13.57 10.48
CA ALA A 68 -3.26 14.16 9.28
C ALA A 68 -3.00 15.66 9.18
N THR A 69 -3.11 16.39 10.28
CA THR A 69 -2.90 17.83 10.30
C THR A 69 -1.46 18.19 9.93
N GLU A 70 -0.48 17.48 10.51
CA GLU A 70 0.94 17.71 10.21
C GLU A 70 1.28 17.33 8.77
N LEU A 71 0.70 16.25 8.25
CA LEU A 71 0.92 15.83 6.87
C LEU A 71 0.44 16.89 5.87
N ILE A 72 -0.66 17.57 6.18
CA ILE A 72 -1.22 18.60 5.31
C ILE A 72 -0.49 19.94 5.48
N ALA A 73 -0.14 20.30 6.70
CA ALA A 73 0.33 21.64 7.03
C ALA A 73 1.84 21.86 6.83
N THR A 74 2.64 20.79 6.85
CA THR A 74 4.12 20.93 6.83
C THR A 74 4.70 20.54 5.48
N ASN A 75 5.90 21.06 5.18
CA ASN A 75 6.64 20.68 3.98
C ASN A 75 7.04 19.21 4.01
N LEU A 76 7.44 18.71 5.18
CA LEU A 76 7.75 17.29 5.35
C LEU A 76 6.51 16.43 5.10
N GLY A 77 5.39 16.84 5.67
CA GLY A 77 4.11 16.12 5.46
C GLY A 77 3.74 16.05 3.99
N LYS A 78 3.83 17.17 3.28
CA LYS A 78 3.57 17.23 1.84
C LYS A 78 4.50 16.28 1.07
N THR A 79 5.78 16.27 1.42
CA THR A 79 6.75 15.36 0.80
C THR A 79 6.35 13.90 1.03
N LEU A 80 5.96 13.55 2.26
CA LEU A 80 5.52 12.19 2.58
C LEU A 80 4.28 11.79 1.79
N LEU A 81 3.31 12.69 1.65
CA LEU A 81 2.10 12.41 0.86
C LEU A 81 2.45 12.14 -0.61
N ILE A 82 3.36 12.92 -1.18
CA ILE A 82 3.82 12.70 -2.55
C ILE A 82 4.54 11.35 -2.65
N LEU A 83 5.40 11.01 -1.69
CA LEU A 83 6.12 9.74 -1.69
C LEU A 83 5.17 8.55 -1.52
N PHE A 84 4.13 8.67 -0.68
CA PHE A 84 3.11 7.63 -0.55
C PHE A 84 2.33 7.45 -1.86
N SER A 85 2.00 8.55 -2.53
CA SER A 85 1.35 8.49 -3.85
C SER A 85 2.23 7.78 -4.88
N ILE A 86 3.52 8.12 -4.91
CA ILE A 86 4.50 7.48 -5.81
C ILE A 86 4.63 5.99 -5.49
N PHE A 87 4.66 5.62 -4.21
CA PHE A 87 4.74 4.21 -3.79
C PHE A 87 3.60 3.39 -4.41
N TRP A 88 2.35 3.87 -4.28
CA TRP A 88 1.20 3.16 -4.84
C TRP A 88 1.20 3.18 -6.37
N PHE A 89 1.70 4.25 -6.98
CA PHE A 89 1.82 4.34 -8.43
C PHE A 89 2.84 3.31 -8.95
N ILE A 90 4.00 3.21 -8.30
CA ILE A 90 5.00 2.19 -8.63
C ILE A 90 4.40 0.80 -8.47
N ARG A 91 3.66 0.57 -7.39
CA ARG A 91 3.01 -0.73 -7.16
C ARG A 91 2.00 -1.06 -8.27
N MET A 92 1.32 -0.06 -8.80
CA MET A 92 0.44 -0.22 -9.96
C MET A 92 1.24 -0.66 -11.21
N ILE A 93 2.35 0.02 -11.48
CA ILE A 93 3.20 -0.32 -12.63
C ILE A 93 3.72 -1.75 -12.50
N GLU A 94 4.20 -2.14 -11.31
CA GLU A 94 4.67 -3.50 -11.05
C GLU A 94 3.58 -4.53 -11.30
N GLN A 95 2.35 -4.24 -10.91
CA GLN A 95 1.23 -5.14 -11.14
C GLN A 95 1.03 -5.40 -12.64
N VAL A 96 1.09 -4.35 -13.45
CA VAL A 96 0.95 -4.48 -14.90
C VAL A 96 2.11 -5.27 -15.50
N ILE A 97 3.34 -4.97 -15.08
CA ILE A 97 4.54 -5.60 -15.65
C ILE A 97 4.61 -7.08 -15.29
N PHE A 98 4.36 -7.44 -14.02
CA PHE A 98 4.59 -8.80 -13.54
C PHE A 98 3.37 -9.71 -13.71
N PHE A 99 2.15 -9.17 -13.65
CA PHE A 99 0.93 -9.97 -13.75
C PHE A 99 0.11 -9.68 -15.01
N GLY A 100 0.29 -8.53 -15.64
CA GLY A 100 -0.54 -8.09 -16.76
C GLY A 100 -1.93 -7.65 -16.30
N ILE A 101 -2.79 -7.32 -17.27
CA ILE A 101 -4.15 -6.82 -17.00
C ILE A 101 -5.23 -7.71 -17.62
N GLN A 102 -4.87 -8.91 -18.10
CA GLN A 102 -5.80 -9.82 -18.77
C GLN A 102 -6.71 -10.55 -17.79
N HIS A 103 -6.24 -10.81 -16.57
CA HIS A 103 -7.05 -11.43 -15.52
C HIS A 103 -7.82 -10.37 -14.75
N ARG A 104 -9.09 -10.67 -14.41
CA ARG A 104 -9.95 -9.74 -13.67
C ARG A 104 -9.34 -9.34 -12.32
N ALA A 105 -8.76 -10.32 -11.61
CA ALA A 105 -8.14 -10.05 -10.30
C ALA A 105 -6.96 -9.09 -10.44
N SER A 106 -6.11 -9.27 -11.45
CA SER A 106 -4.97 -8.38 -11.67
C SER A 106 -5.41 -6.99 -12.11
N LEU A 107 -6.41 -6.90 -12.98
CA LEU A 107 -6.98 -5.61 -13.37
C LEU A 107 -7.57 -4.88 -12.16
N ALA A 108 -8.32 -5.60 -11.31
CA ALA A 108 -8.89 -5.02 -10.10
C ALA A 108 -7.81 -4.48 -9.17
N LEU A 109 -6.74 -5.24 -8.94
CA LEU A 109 -5.61 -4.80 -8.12
C LEU A 109 -4.90 -3.59 -8.74
N THR A 110 -4.73 -3.56 -10.05
CA THR A 110 -4.14 -2.41 -10.76
C THR A 110 -4.93 -1.14 -10.48
N LEU A 111 -6.27 -1.22 -10.58
CA LEU A 111 -7.15 -0.08 -10.30
C LEU A 111 -7.13 0.31 -8.82
N ILE A 112 -7.05 -0.65 -7.92
CA ILE A 112 -6.93 -0.39 -6.47
C ILE A 112 -5.62 0.35 -6.17
N PHE A 113 -4.50 -0.05 -6.75
CA PHE A 113 -3.22 0.62 -6.56
C PHE A 113 -3.21 2.03 -7.14
N LEU A 114 -3.84 2.22 -8.31
CA LEU A 114 -4.06 3.56 -8.85
C LEU A 114 -4.89 4.41 -7.88
N GLY A 115 -5.94 3.84 -7.31
CA GLY A 115 -6.74 4.48 -6.28
C GLY A 115 -5.92 4.91 -5.07
N GLY A 116 -5.00 4.07 -4.61
CA GLY A 116 -4.08 4.40 -3.52
C GLY A 116 -3.21 5.61 -3.84
N SER A 117 -2.69 5.68 -5.07
CA SER A 117 -1.92 6.83 -5.53
C SER A 117 -2.75 8.11 -5.50
N VAL A 118 -3.98 8.06 -6.01
CA VAL A 118 -4.90 9.20 -6.03
C VAL A 118 -5.26 9.64 -4.60
N ILE A 119 -5.54 8.70 -3.70
CA ILE A 119 -5.88 8.99 -2.30
C ILE A 119 -4.83 9.88 -1.64
N TYR A 120 -3.55 9.59 -1.85
CA TYR A 120 -2.47 10.36 -1.23
C TYR A 120 -2.06 11.61 -2.02
N LEU A 121 -2.39 11.67 -3.31
CA LEU A 121 -2.14 12.87 -4.10
C LEU A 121 -3.18 13.96 -3.84
N MET A 122 -4.44 13.58 -3.64
CA MET A 122 -5.54 14.54 -3.50
C MET A 122 -5.33 15.56 -2.37
N PRO A 123 -4.90 15.18 -1.15
CA PRO A 123 -4.64 16.17 -0.10
C PRO A 123 -3.61 17.23 -0.49
N VAL A 124 -2.66 16.90 -1.36
CA VAL A 124 -1.66 17.85 -1.84
C VAL A 124 -2.26 18.84 -2.82
N LEU A 125 -3.18 18.37 -3.68
CA LEU A 125 -3.77 19.20 -4.73
C LEU A 125 -4.88 20.13 -4.23
N ILE A 126 -5.64 19.70 -3.23
CA ILE A 126 -6.88 20.41 -2.81
C ILE A 126 -6.73 21.18 -1.50
N ARG A 127 -5.56 21.20 -0.88
CA ARG A 127 -5.35 21.89 0.38
C ARG A 127 -5.38 23.41 0.27
#